data_0519658156d8e033bb48e2884876e62b
#
_entry.id   0519658156d8e033bb48e2884876e62b
#
_cell.length_a   1.000
_cell.length_b   1.000
_cell.length_c   1.000
_cell.angle_alpha   90.00
_cell.angle_beta   90.00
_cell.angle_gamma   90.00
#
_symmetry.space_group_name_H-M   'P 1'
#
loop_
_entity.id
_entity.type
_entity.pdbx_description
1 polymer ?
#
loop_
_entity_poly.entity_id
_entity_poly.type
_entity_poly.pdbx_seq_one_letter_code
_entity_poly.pdbx_strand_id
1 'polypeptide(L)'
;MNNWQDIYKSKLTTAEEAIKLIHDGDKVVTGFGCGEPFAIERALVEHYKEFKDVEITNMLTLGDSPWCRAEMKGHFTLNCLFASQSNRKAISLGVSEFTTSHFYEIPDLIKNFICPRVTIVMVSPPDEHGYVSFGTTVDYTRGTADYCDVVIAQVNKYMPRTFGNSFMHVRDFTCFVEHDEPLPEVKSVEISDTEMEIGKYCASLIKDGDCLQLGIGGIPNAVCAQLWDKKDLGLHSELVGDGVVDLLEAGVINNKKKNKNPFRTILGAAFGSEKLNNYINNNPSVELHPINYVNNPTVIAQNDNMVSINSCLQIDLLGQVVSDTVGLNQYSAVGGQVDFVRGATMSKGGRSIIAMPSTAKKGLISRIVPLITEGSAVTTPRNDVNYVVTEYGIAQLKGKTLKERAKALIKIAHPKFRPYLILEYKKRFNEEPFTSKEMSEQIGELKEYISDTKDSIKDGVASIISKIKE
;
A
#
# COMPACT_ATOMS: atom_id res chain seq x y z
N MET A 1 -5.45 36.55 -26.11
CA MET A 1 -5.41 35.39 -25.16
C MET A 1 -4.12 35.56 -24.39
N ASN A 2 -4.19 35.62 -23.05
CA ASN A 2 -2.96 35.68 -22.27
C ASN A 2 -2.19 34.38 -22.52
N ASN A 3 -0.91 34.52 -22.85
CA ASN A 3 -0.01 33.35 -22.99
C ASN A 3 0.06 32.60 -21.66
N TRP A 4 0.12 31.29 -21.65
CA TRP A 4 0.18 30.49 -20.42
C TRP A 4 1.40 30.87 -19.55
N GLN A 5 2.52 31.29 -20.16
CA GLN A 5 3.71 31.75 -19.45
C GLN A 5 3.42 33.01 -18.62
N ASP A 6 2.61 33.93 -19.13
CA ASP A 6 2.23 35.14 -18.39
C ASP A 6 1.30 34.81 -17.22
N ILE A 7 0.37 33.84 -17.42
CA ILE A 7 -0.50 33.33 -16.36
C ILE A 7 0.34 32.66 -15.27
N TYR A 8 1.26 31.78 -15.65
CA TYR A 8 2.13 31.07 -14.70
C TYR A 8 2.97 32.09 -13.90
N LYS A 9 3.66 32.99 -14.55
CA LYS A 9 4.47 34.04 -13.92
C LYS A 9 3.67 34.90 -12.95
N SER A 10 2.44 35.25 -13.29
CA SER A 10 1.57 36.08 -12.44
C SER A 10 1.10 35.37 -11.18
N LYS A 11 1.20 34.02 -11.13
CA LYS A 11 0.81 33.18 -10.00
C LYS A 11 2.00 32.67 -9.18
N LEU A 12 3.24 32.98 -9.58
CA LEU A 12 4.43 32.63 -8.81
C LEU A 12 4.47 33.41 -7.49
N THR A 13 4.76 32.70 -6.42
CA THR A 13 4.86 33.28 -5.08
C THR A 13 5.85 32.48 -4.22
N THR A 14 6.13 32.93 -3.00
CA THR A 14 6.91 32.16 -2.00
C THR A 14 5.99 31.24 -1.19
N ALA A 15 6.57 30.30 -0.47
CA ALA A 15 5.81 29.42 0.42
C ALA A 15 5.10 30.21 1.53
N GLU A 16 5.79 31.20 2.11
CA GLU A 16 5.28 32.08 3.17
C GLU A 16 4.08 32.92 2.71
N GLU A 17 4.07 33.37 1.46
CA GLU A 17 2.92 34.09 0.90
C GLU A 17 1.77 33.13 0.51
N ALA A 18 2.11 31.95 -0.01
CA ALA A 18 1.11 30.96 -0.39
C ALA A 18 0.29 30.46 0.81
N ILE A 19 0.91 30.23 1.97
CA ILE A 19 0.22 29.75 3.17
C ILE A 19 -0.77 30.77 3.73
N LYS A 20 -0.64 32.09 3.43
CA LYS A 20 -1.61 33.12 3.84
C LYS A 20 -2.98 32.96 3.19
N LEU A 21 -3.09 32.12 2.16
CA LEU A 21 -4.36 31.77 1.54
C LEU A 21 -5.19 30.78 2.38
N ILE A 22 -4.56 30.18 3.44
CA ILE A 22 -5.20 29.28 4.38
C ILE A 22 -5.72 30.10 5.56
N HIS A 23 -6.98 29.94 5.91
CA HIS A 23 -7.65 30.69 6.97
C HIS A 23 -7.92 29.79 8.17
N ASP A 24 -8.18 30.41 9.33
CA ASP A 24 -8.61 29.71 10.53
C ASP A 24 -9.86 28.87 10.26
N GLY A 25 -9.83 27.63 10.76
CA GLY A 25 -10.91 26.66 10.57
C GLY A 25 -10.98 26.00 9.19
N ASP A 26 -10.04 26.28 8.28
CA ASP A 26 -10.01 25.63 6.97
C ASP A 26 -9.72 24.12 7.09
N LYS A 27 -10.29 23.37 6.14
CA LYS A 27 -9.88 22.02 5.84
C LYS A 27 -8.97 22.00 4.63
N VAL A 28 -7.79 21.45 4.80
CA VAL A 28 -6.71 21.41 3.82
C VAL A 28 -6.41 19.97 3.47
N VAL A 29 -6.42 19.61 2.21
CA VAL A 29 -5.95 18.30 1.73
C VAL A 29 -4.57 18.47 1.13
N THR A 30 -3.61 17.65 1.57
CA THR A 30 -2.25 17.69 1.03
C THR A 30 -1.96 16.49 0.14
N GLY A 31 -0.98 16.64 -0.76
CA GLY A 31 -0.34 15.52 -1.44
C GLY A 31 0.23 14.51 -0.44
N PHE A 32 0.61 13.32 -0.92
CA PHE A 32 1.11 12.27 -0.05
C PHE A 32 2.32 11.54 -0.64
N GLY A 33 3.04 10.82 0.22
CA GLY A 33 4.12 9.96 -0.19
C GLY A 33 5.22 10.68 -0.97
N CYS A 34 5.54 10.20 -2.17
CA CYS A 34 6.56 10.82 -3.02
C CYS A 34 6.12 12.16 -3.64
N GLY A 35 4.82 12.51 -3.57
CA GLY A 35 4.25 13.76 -4.06
C GLY A 35 3.86 14.74 -2.94
N GLU A 36 4.36 14.57 -1.73
CA GLU A 36 4.10 15.44 -0.58
C GLU A 36 4.78 16.81 -0.77
N PRO A 37 4.06 17.94 -0.61
CA PRO A 37 4.57 19.28 -0.92
C PRO A 37 5.39 19.87 0.26
N PHE A 38 6.52 19.27 0.58
CA PHE A 38 7.30 19.53 1.80
C PHE A 38 7.72 20.98 1.99
N ALA A 39 7.99 21.75 0.92
CA ALA A 39 8.39 23.15 1.10
C ALA A 39 7.25 24.00 1.68
N ILE A 40 6.03 23.77 1.22
CA ILE A 40 4.84 24.49 1.71
C ILE A 40 4.47 23.99 3.11
N GLU A 41 4.58 22.68 3.37
CA GLU A 41 4.33 22.12 4.70
C GLU A 41 5.34 22.63 5.74
N ARG A 42 6.63 22.77 5.38
CA ARG A 42 7.63 23.43 6.25
C ARG A 42 7.24 24.85 6.60
N ALA A 43 6.79 25.65 5.63
CA ALA A 43 6.33 27.01 5.89
C ALA A 43 5.13 27.05 6.84
N LEU A 44 4.15 26.16 6.68
CA LEU A 44 3.03 26.02 7.65
C LEU A 44 3.52 25.68 9.05
N VAL A 45 4.50 24.79 9.18
CA VAL A 45 5.09 24.40 10.47
C VAL A 45 5.86 25.56 11.10
N GLU A 46 6.62 26.31 10.34
CA GLU A 46 7.39 27.47 10.83
C GLU A 46 6.47 28.61 11.30
N HIS A 47 5.35 28.81 10.62
CA HIS A 47 4.38 29.84 10.89
C HIS A 47 3.13 29.36 11.67
N TYR A 48 3.18 28.20 12.32
CA TYR A 48 2.01 27.54 12.91
C TYR A 48 1.17 28.41 13.83
N LYS A 49 1.79 29.38 14.55
CA LYS A 49 1.10 30.29 15.48
C LYS A 49 0.14 31.27 14.81
N GLU A 50 0.27 31.44 13.49
CA GLU A 50 -0.58 32.31 12.70
C GLU A 50 -1.92 31.66 12.34
N PHE A 51 -2.07 30.34 12.62
CA PHE A 51 -3.24 29.54 12.25
C PHE A 51 -3.99 29.06 13.50
N LYS A 52 -5.29 28.89 13.36
CA LYS A 52 -6.14 28.35 14.42
C LYS A 52 -7.14 27.35 13.84
N ASP A 53 -7.24 26.17 14.49
CA ASP A 53 -8.23 25.12 14.21
C ASP A 53 -8.25 24.66 12.73
N VAL A 54 -7.08 24.61 12.05
CA VAL A 54 -6.96 24.10 10.68
C VAL A 54 -6.86 22.57 10.69
N GLU A 55 -7.71 21.91 9.90
CA GLU A 55 -7.65 20.44 9.71
C GLU A 55 -6.77 20.12 8.48
N ILE A 56 -5.73 19.33 8.68
CA ILE A 56 -4.91 18.78 7.59
C ILE A 56 -5.34 17.34 7.33
N THR A 57 -5.76 17.05 6.11
CA THR A 57 -6.08 15.68 5.69
C THR A 57 -5.03 15.18 4.70
N ASN A 58 -4.44 14.03 4.98
CA ASN A 58 -3.58 13.32 4.04
C ASN A 58 -3.71 11.80 4.16
N MET A 59 -3.17 11.08 3.17
CA MET A 59 -3.16 9.61 3.16
C MET A 59 -1.96 9.09 3.94
N LEU A 60 -0.78 9.18 3.39
CA LEU A 60 0.46 8.61 3.94
C LEU A 60 1.60 9.61 3.79
N THR A 61 2.22 10.03 4.88
CA THR A 61 3.47 10.77 4.83
C THR A 61 4.67 9.82 4.89
N LEU A 62 5.68 10.08 4.06
CA LEU A 62 6.99 9.42 4.13
C LEU A 62 7.94 10.17 5.07
N GLY A 63 7.62 11.40 5.43
CA GLY A 63 8.34 12.22 6.40
C GLY A 63 7.82 12.07 7.83
N ASP A 64 8.13 13.07 8.63
CA ASP A 64 7.50 13.31 9.93
C ASP A 64 6.03 13.68 9.72
N SER A 65 5.22 13.44 10.76
CA SER A 65 3.87 14.02 10.83
C SER A 65 3.89 15.22 11.78
N PRO A 66 4.33 16.40 11.34
CA PRO A 66 4.57 17.55 12.23
C PRO A 66 3.29 18.00 12.94
N TRP A 67 2.15 17.81 12.31
CA TRP A 67 0.82 18.10 12.83
C TRP A 67 0.48 17.37 14.14
N CYS A 68 1.21 16.27 14.45
CA CYS A 68 1.05 15.47 15.67
C CYS A 68 1.86 15.97 16.85
N ARG A 69 2.66 17.01 16.70
CA ARG A 69 3.49 17.57 17.75
C ARG A 69 2.64 18.36 18.74
N ALA A 70 3.08 18.37 20.01
CA ALA A 70 2.32 19.01 21.10
C ALA A 70 2.05 20.52 20.90
N GLU A 71 3.01 21.22 20.28
CA GLU A 71 2.92 22.64 19.99
C GLU A 71 1.88 22.98 18.91
N MET A 72 1.47 22.00 18.10
CA MET A 72 0.45 22.20 17.04
C MET A 72 -0.98 22.22 17.59
N LYS A 73 -1.17 21.82 18.84
CA LYS A 73 -2.50 21.75 19.45
C LYS A 73 -3.23 23.09 19.41
N GLY A 74 -4.43 23.11 18.81
CA GLY A 74 -5.26 24.30 18.61
C GLY A 74 -4.88 25.12 17.38
N HIS A 75 -3.80 24.77 16.71
CA HIS A 75 -3.39 25.32 15.42
C HIS A 75 -3.75 24.39 14.28
N PHE A 76 -3.25 23.15 14.36
CA PHE A 76 -3.50 22.12 13.36
C PHE A 76 -4.00 20.82 14.00
N THR A 77 -4.88 20.13 13.29
CA THR A 77 -5.31 18.77 13.61
C THR A 77 -5.10 17.90 12.38
N LEU A 78 -4.40 16.76 12.52
CA LEU A 78 -4.27 15.80 11.44
C LEU A 78 -5.50 14.89 11.41
N ASN A 79 -6.20 14.85 10.28
CA ASN A 79 -7.17 13.81 9.94
C ASN A 79 -6.50 12.84 8.96
N CYS A 80 -6.01 11.72 9.47
CA CYS A 80 -5.22 10.75 8.73
C CYS A 80 -6.14 9.73 8.04
N LEU A 81 -5.89 9.44 6.77
CA LEU A 81 -6.59 8.40 6.02
C LEU A 81 -5.80 7.08 5.97
N PHE A 82 -4.52 7.10 6.38
CA PHE A 82 -3.66 5.92 6.47
C PHE A 82 -2.65 6.08 7.61
N ALA A 83 -2.78 5.28 8.67
CA ALA A 83 -1.87 5.34 9.81
C ALA A 83 -0.48 4.83 9.45
N SER A 84 0.54 5.64 9.72
CA SER A 84 1.97 5.36 9.47
C SER A 84 2.77 5.32 10.78
N GLN A 85 4.03 4.96 10.69
CA GLN A 85 4.90 4.95 11.87
C GLN A 85 4.97 6.31 12.56
N SER A 86 4.91 7.41 11.81
CA SER A 86 5.04 8.78 12.35
C SER A 86 3.78 9.27 13.10
N ASN A 87 2.59 8.70 12.82
CA ASN A 87 1.33 9.19 13.39
C ASN A 87 0.53 8.16 14.24
N ARG A 88 0.86 6.86 14.19
CA ARG A 88 0.15 5.81 14.96
C ARG A 88 -0.02 6.14 16.45
N LYS A 89 1.04 6.65 17.07
CA LYS A 89 1.00 7.02 18.48
C LYS A 89 0.05 8.17 18.73
N ALA A 90 0.04 9.17 17.87
CA ALA A 90 -0.85 10.32 17.97
C ALA A 90 -2.33 9.89 17.82
N ILE A 91 -2.63 9.00 16.86
CA ILE A 91 -3.98 8.43 16.68
C ILE A 91 -4.41 7.67 17.95
N SER A 92 -3.55 6.80 18.50
CA SER A 92 -3.89 6.02 19.71
C SER A 92 -4.07 6.87 20.96
N LEU A 93 -3.50 8.08 21.00
CA LEU A 93 -3.64 9.04 22.09
C LEU A 93 -4.77 10.07 21.87
N GLY A 94 -5.48 9.99 20.74
CA GLY A 94 -6.52 10.97 20.39
C GLY A 94 -5.98 12.38 20.09
N VAL A 95 -4.71 12.49 19.70
CA VAL A 95 -4.08 13.75 19.25
C VAL A 95 -4.34 13.99 17.77
N SER A 96 -4.47 12.91 17.00
CA SER A 96 -4.84 12.92 15.57
C SER A 96 -6.10 12.11 15.36
N GLU A 97 -6.90 12.53 14.41
CA GLU A 97 -8.08 11.80 13.96
C GLU A 97 -7.69 10.75 12.90
N PHE A 98 -8.55 9.75 12.73
CA PHE A 98 -8.42 8.74 11.69
C PHE A 98 -9.78 8.51 11.03
N THR A 99 -9.86 8.80 9.73
CA THR A 99 -11.05 8.55 8.94
C THR A 99 -10.85 7.30 8.07
N THR A 100 -11.71 6.29 8.24
CA THR A 100 -11.66 5.05 7.48
C THR A 100 -12.46 5.13 6.19
N SER A 101 -11.91 4.55 5.10
CA SER A 101 -12.59 4.43 3.81
C SER A 101 -11.95 3.32 2.97
N HIS A 102 -12.69 2.75 2.02
CA HIS A 102 -12.06 2.05 0.90
C HIS A 102 -11.29 3.07 0.05
N PHE A 103 -10.16 2.66 -0.53
CA PHE A 103 -9.30 3.64 -1.20
C PHE A 103 -9.96 4.23 -2.44
N TYR A 104 -10.68 3.42 -3.21
CA TYR A 104 -11.38 3.93 -4.40
C TYR A 104 -12.48 4.96 -4.07
N GLU A 105 -12.97 5.00 -2.83
CA GLU A 105 -14.00 5.94 -2.37
C GLU A 105 -13.41 7.25 -1.84
N ILE A 106 -12.10 7.33 -1.60
CA ILE A 106 -11.45 8.51 -1.01
C ILE A 106 -11.72 9.80 -1.79
N PRO A 107 -11.67 9.86 -3.12
CA PRO A 107 -12.03 11.10 -3.84
C PRO A 107 -13.45 11.59 -3.54
N ASP A 108 -14.41 10.68 -3.44
CA ASP A 108 -15.80 11.01 -3.10
C ASP A 108 -15.95 11.37 -1.61
N LEU A 109 -15.22 10.68 -0.71
CA LEU A 109 -15.14 11.01 0.70
C LEU A 109 -14.62 12.44 0.90
N ILE A 110 -13.51 12.79 0.25
CA ILE A 110 -12.92 14.12 0.35
C ILE A 110 -13.89 15.17 -0.18
N LYS A 111 -14.48 14.94 -1.35
CA LYS A 111 -15.39 15.88 -2.00
C LYS A 111 -16.67 16.12 -1.21
N ASN A 112 -17.32 15.06 -0.72
CA ASN A 112 -18.68 15.11 -0.23
C ASN A 112 -18.81 15.15 1.30
N PHE A 113 -17.76 14.77 2.05
CA PHE A 113 -17.79 14.66 3.52
C PHE A 113 -16.71 15.50 4.19
N ILE A 114 -15.47 15.48 3.71
CA ILE A 114 -14.41 16.35 4.24
C ILE A 114 -14.63 17.78 3.76
N CYS A 115 -14.94 17.97 2.47
CA CYS A 115 -15.25 19.27 1.84
C CYS A 115 -14.12 20.30 2.08
N PRO A 116 -12.88 20.04 1.64
CA PRO A 116 -11.78 20.96 1.84
C PRO A 116 -11.96 22.21 0.98
N ARG A 117 -11.58 23.37 1.53
CA ARG A 117 -11.49 24.62 0.75
C ARG A 117 -10.16 24.72 0.02
N VAL A 118 -9.09 24.14 0.61
CA VAL A 118 -7.71 24.27 0.11
C VAL A 118 -7.14 22.90 -0.20
N THR A 119 -6.41 22.80 -1.30
CA THR A 119 -5.52 21.66 -1.56
C THR A 119 -4.10 22.14 -1.85
N ILE A 120 -3.11 21.40 -1.33
CA ILE A 120 -1.69 21.66 -1.55
C ILE A 120 -1.09 20.41 -2.22
N VAL A 121 -0.52 20.59 -3.40
CA VAL A 121 -0.02 19.48 -4.23
C VAL A 121 1.40 19.74 -4.71
N MET A 122 2.13 18.69 -5.08
CA MET A 122 3.41 18.81 -5.80
C MET A 122 3.20 18.41 -7.26
N VAL A 123 3.80 19.17 -8.17
CA VAL A 123 3.65 18.98 -9.61
C VAL A 123 4.99 19.15 -10.33
N SER A 124 5.07 18.64 -11.57
CA SER A 124 6.20 18.89 -12.46
C SER A 124 6.20 20.35 -12.95
N PRO A 125 7.32 20.87 -13.49
CA PRO A 125 7.29 22.09 -14.28
C PRO A 125 6.26 22.03 -15.41
N PRO A 126 5.67 23.19 -15.83
CA PRO A 126 4.74 23.24 -16.95
C PRO A 126 5.44 22.85 -18.26
N ASP A 127 4.73 22.12 -19.11
CA ASP A 127 5.17 21.80 -20.47
C ASP A 127 4.98 22.99 -21.45
N GLU A 128 5.31 22.76 -22.73
CA GLU A 128 5.21 23.79 -23.78
C GLU A 128 3.78 24.32 -24.01
N HIS A 129 2.77 23.61 -23.50
CA HIS A 129 1.36 23.98 -23.59
C HIS A 129 0.79 24.52 -22.27
N GLY A 130 1.61 24.63 -21.22
CA GLY A 130 1.20 25.13 -19.90
C GLY A 130 0.54 24.06 -19.01
N TYR A 131 0.74 22.77 -19.28
CA TYR A 131 0.26 21.71 -18.41
C TYR A 131 1.37 21.22 -17.47
N VAL A 132 1.03 21.11 -16.21
CA VAL A 132 1.84 20.43 -15.18
C VAL A 132 1.33 19.01 -14.99
N SER A 133 2.20 18.10 -14.55
CA SER A 133 1.83 16.73 -14.19
C SER A 133 1.88 16.54 -12.67
N PHE A 134 0.90 15.83 -12.11
CA PHE A 134 0.92 15.39 -10.71
C PHE A 134 1.94 14.27 -10.46
N GLY A 135 2.60 13.80 -11.50
CA GLY A 135 3.78 12.95 -11.41
C GLY A 135 3.53 11.61 -10.73
N THR A 136 4.18 11.40 -9.57
CA THR A 136 4.17 10.12 -8.86
C THR A 136 2.88 9.82 -8.10
N THR A 137 2.02 10.82 -7.83
CA THR A 137 0.82 10.67 -6.99
C THR A 137 -0.36 11.41 -7.61
N VAL A 138 -1.15 10.69 -8.40
CA VAL A 138 -2.34 11.22 -9.08
C VAL A 138 -3.62 10.89 -8.31
N ASP A 139 -3.70 9.76 -7.73
CA ASP A 139 -4.69 9.14 -6.83
C ASP A 139 -5.91 10.00 -6.46
N TYR A 140 -5.94 10.63 -5.27
CA TYR A 140 -6.97 11.59 -4.86
C TYR A 140 -6.58 13.04 -5.14
N THR A 141 -5.27 13.32 -5.30
CA THR A 141 -4.72 14.67 -5.36
C THR A 141 -5.20 15.43 -6.61
N ARG A 142 -5.12 14.76 -7.77
CA ARG A 142 -5.59 15.34 -9.04
C ARG A 142 -7.08 15.66 -9.00
N GLY A 143 -7.90 14.74 -8.47
CA GLY A 143 -9.34 14.95 -8.36
C GLY A 143 -9.70 16.05 -7.36
N THR A 144 -8.98 16.17 -6.25
CA THR A 144 -9.20 17.22 -5.24
C THR A 144 -8.93 18.61 -5.81
N ALA A 145 -7.90 18.75 -6.64
CA ALA A 145 -7.58 20.02 -7.30
C ALA A 145 -8.67 20.52 -8.26
N ASP A 146 -9.56 19.64 -8.73
CA ASP A 146 -10.64 20.05 -9.65
C ASP A 146 -11.79 20.83 -8.98
N TYR A 147 -11.93 20.75 -7.65
CA TYR A 147 -13.10 21.33 -6.96
C TYR A 147 -12.77 22.17 -5.73
N CYS A 148 -11.51 22.22 -5.29
CA CYS A 148 -11.11 23.13 -4.22
C CYS A 148 -11.08 24.58 -4.69
N ASP A 149 -11.50 25.51 -3.82
CA ASP A 149 -11.48 26.97 -4.10
C ASP A 149 -10.05 27.49 -4.24
N VAL A 150 -9.12 26.90 -3.47
CA VAL A 150 -7.70 27.27 -3.44
C VAL A 150 -6.85 26.06 -3.75
N VAL A 151 -6.08 26.16 -4.84
CA VAL A 151 -5.15 25.12 -5.29
C VAL A 151 -3.74 25.69 -5.27
N ILE A 152 -2.93 25.25 -4.31
CA ILE A 152 -1.53 25.67 -4.13
C ILE A 152 -0.62 24.55 -4.65
N ALA A 153 0.29 24.86 -5.57
CA ALA A 153 1.20 23.85 -6.11
C ALA A 153 2.66 24.17 -5.81
N GLN A 154 3.36 23.21 -5.22
CA GLN A 154 4.83 23.18 -5.23
C GLN A 154 5.28 22.64 -6.59
N VAL A 155 6.02 23.42 -7.35
CA VAL A 155 6.61 23.01 -8.63
C VAL A 155 8.01 22.49 -8.36
N ASN A 156 8.26 21.23 -8.73
CA ASN A 156 9.52 20.55 -8.48
C ASN A 156 10.03 19.88 -9.76
N LYS A 157 11.24 20.25 -10.22
CA LYS A 157 11.84 19.69 -11.44
C LYS A 157 12.14 18.18 -11.36
N TYR A 158 12.22 17.61 -10.14
CA TYR A 158 12.42 16.19 -9.94
C TYR A 158 11.11 15.37 -10.04
N MET A 159 9.94 16.05 -10.10
CA MET A 159 8.67 15.38 -10.30
C MET A 159 8.57 14.88 -11.74
N PRO A 160 8.45 13.55 -11.99
CA PRO A 160 8.34 13.03 -13.34
C PRO A 160 7.06 13.49 -14.03
N ARG A 161 7.13 13.71 -15.33
CA ARG A 161 5.96 13.96 -16.16
C ARG A 161 5.33 12.64 -16.57
N THR A 162 4.20 12.29 -15.97
CA THR A 162 3.50 11.02 -16.21
C THR A 162 2.27 11.21 -17.09
N PHE A 163 1.89 10.16 -17.82
CA PHE A 163 0.69 10.17 -18.68
C PHE A 163 -0.55 9.65 -17.94
N GLY A 164 -1.67 9.63 -18.62
CA GLY A 164 -2.98 9.31 -18.06
C GLY A 164 -3.76 10.55 -17.67
N ASN A 165 -4.56 10.49 -16.60
CA ASN A 165 -5.29 11.65 -16.08
C ASN A 165 -4.46 12.37 -15.00
N SER A 166 -3.21 12.71 -15.34
CA SER A 166 -2.24 13.31 -14.42
C SER A 166 -1.99 14.81 -14.67
N PHE A 167 -2.63 15.41 -15.67
CA PHE A 167 -2.34 16.77 -16.09
C PHE A 167 -3.38 17.78 -15.61
N MET A 168 -2.91 19.02 -15.35
CA MET A 168 -3.74 20.18 -15.11
C MET A 168 -3.08 21.42 -15.69
N HIS A 169 -3.88 22.33 -16.27
CA HIS A 169 -3.33 23.54 -16.88
C HIS A 169 -3.05 24.61 -15.82
N VAL A 170 -1.96 25.39 -15.99
CA VAL A 170 -1.54 26.43 -15.03
C VAL A 170 -2.62 27.49 -14.72
N ARG A 171 -3.59 27.69 -15.59
CA ARG A 171 -4.71 28.61 -15.33
C ARG A 171 -5.60 28.17 -14.16
N ASP A 172 -5.67 26.87 -13.90
CA ASP A 172 -6.61 26.25 -12.94
C ASP A 172 -6.05 26.18 -11.51
N PHE A 173 -4.81 26.63 -11.30
CA PHE A 173 -4.19 26.78 -9.98
C PHE A 173 -4.38 28.20 -9.43
N THR A 174 -4.38 28.34 -8.10
CA THR A 174 -4.40 29.63 -7.43
C THR A 174 -3.01 30.27 -7.43
N CYS A 175 -1.99 29.52 -7.00
CA CYS A 175 -0.59 29.97 -7.02
C CYS A 175 0.40 28.82 -7.14
N PHE A 176 1.65 29.16 -7.45
CA PHE A 176 2.77 28.26 -7.59
C PHE A 176 3.94 28.69 -6.70
N VAL A 177 4.55 27.70 -6.04
CA VAL A 177 5.80 27.84 -5.29
C VAL A 177 6.86 27.00 -5.98
N GLU A 178 7.82 27.62 -6.65
CA GLU A 178 8.95 26.89 -7.25
C GLU A 178 9.94 26.49 -6.15
N HIS A 179 10.06 25.18 -5.93
CA HIS A 179 11.04 24.64 -4.99
C HIS A 179 11.53 23.27 -5.46
N ASP A 180 12.79 23.23 -5.86
CA ASP A 180 13.45 22.00 -6.33
C ASP A 180 14.06 21.24 -5.14
N GLU A 181 13.59 20.05 -4.90
CA GLU A 181 14.17 19.10 -3.94
C GLU A 181 14.03 17.67 -4.44
N PRO A 182 14.99 16.77 -4.14
CA PRO A 182 14.86 15.36 -4.48
C PRO A 182 13.57 14.77 -3.89
N LEU A 183 12.88 13.93 -4.68
CA LEU A 183 11.70 13.24 -4.18
C LEU A 183 12.11 12.21 -3.12
N PRO A 184 11.27 11.98 -2.10
CA PRO A 184 11.49 10.88 -1.17
C PRO A 184 11.59 9.55 -1.89
N GLU A 185 12.57 8.74 -1.53
CA GLU A 185 12.75 7.41 -2.08
C GLU A 185 12.21 6.34 -1.15
N VAL A 186 11.43 5.44 -1.70
CA VAL A 186 11.08 4.17 -1.06
C VAL A 186 12.05 3.10 -1.58
N LYS A 187 13.17 2.96 -0.88
CA LYS A 187 14.22 1.99 -1.28
C LYS A 187 13.70 0.56 -1.21
N SER A 188 14.15 -0.25 -2.17
CA SER A 188 13.90 -1.68 -2.13
C SER A 188 14.52 -2.29 -0.88
N VAL A 189 13.74 -3.09 -0.15
CA VAL A 189 14.21 -3.81 1.04
C VAL A 189 14.86 -5.11 0.60
N GLU A 190 15.92 -5.54 1.29
CA GLU A 190 16.51 -6.86 1.09
C GLU A 190 15.45 -7.95 1.35
N ILE A 191 15.34 -8.89 0.42
CA ILE A 191 14.34 -9.95 0.47
C ILE A 191 14.86 -11.04 1.41
N SER A 192 14.12 -11.35 2.47
CA SER A 192 14.44 -12.47 3.36
C SER A 192 14.11 -13.82 2.73
N ASP A 193 14.74 -14.91 3.22
CA ASP A 193 14.45 -16.28 2.78
C ASP A 193 12.95 -16.63 2.93
N THR A 194 12.33 -16.19 4.02
CA THR A 194 10.87 -16.36 4.25
C THR A 194 10.05 -15.68 3.15
N GLU A 195 10.39 -14.45 2.78
CA GLU A 195 9.69 -13.73 1.72
C GLU A 195 9.95 -14.35 0.34
N MET A 196 11.15 -14.88 0.11
CA MET A 196 11.50 -15.59 -1.12
C MET A 196 10.65 -16.85 -1.29
N GLU A 197 10.47 -17.67 -0.24
CA GLU A 197 9.58 -18.83 -0.28
C GLU A 197 8.12 -18.45 -0.52
N ILE A 198 7.62 -17.39 0.13
CA ILE A 198 6.29 -16.84 -0.13
C ILE A 198 6.17 -16.39 -1.58
N GLY A 199 7.20 -15.72 -2.11
CA GLY A 199 7.27 -15.27 -3.50
C GLY A 199 7.16 -16.43 -4.49
N LYS A 200 7.84 -17.54 -4.26
CA LYS A 200 7.76 -18.76 -5.08
C LYS A 200 6.33 -19.33 -5.11
N TYR A 201 5.70 -19.45 -3.92
CA TYR A 201 4.31 -19.93 -3.86
C TYR A 201 3.33 -18.98 -4.56
N CYS A 202 3.47 -17.67 -4.39
CA CYS A 202 2.66 -16.69 -5.11
C CYS A 202 2.86 -16.80 -6.63
N ALA A 203 4.11 -16.87 -7.10
CA ALA A 203 4.44 -17.01 -8.52
C ALA A 203 3.90 -18.30 -9.15
N SER A 204 3.80 -19.39 -8.37
CA SER A 204 3.19 -20.65 -8.83
C SER A 204 1.69 -20.51 -9.13
N LEU A 205 1.03 -19.54 -8.56
CA LEU A 205 -0.38 -19.19 -8.82
C LEU A 205 -0.53 -18.22 -10.00
N ILE A 206 0.55 -17.67 -10.55
CA ILE A 206 0.56 -16.74 -11.69
C ILE A 206 0.82 -17.49 -12.98
N LYS A 207 0.04 -17.20 -14.02
CA LYS A 207 0.11 -17.82 -15.35
C LYS A 207 0.46 -16.76 -16.39
N ASP A 208 0.94 -17.22 -17.55
CA ASP A 208 1.15 -16.36 -18.71
C ASP A 208 -0.15 -15.62 -19.08
N GLY A 209 -0.03 -14.35 -19.36
CA GLY A 209 -1.16 -13.49 -19.71
C GLY A 209 -1.99 -12.95 -18.54
N ASP A 210 -1.68 -13.31 -17.28
CA ASP A 210 -2.35 -12.75 -16.12
C ASP A 210 -2.12 -11.25 -16.00
N CYS A 211 -3.12 -10.53 -15.46
CA CYS A 211 -3.00 -9.12 -15.08
C CYS A 211 -2.75 -9.03 -13.56
N LEU A 212 -1.68 -8.34 -13.17
CA LEU A 212 -1.21 -8.30 -11.79
C LEU A 212 -1.58 -7.00 -11.08
N GLN A 213 -1.92 -7.10 -9.80
CA GLN A 213 -1.76 -6.04 -8.81
C GLN A 213 -0.70 -6.49 -7.82
N LEU A 214 0.29 -5.66 -7.65
CA LEU A 214 1.38 -5.82 -6.70
C LEU A 214 1.38 -4.60 -5.76
N GLY A 215 2.15 -4.67 -4.70
CA GLY A 215 2.38 -3.54 -3.79
C GLY A 215 3.85 -3.18 -3.76
N ILE A 216 4.28 -2.64 -2.62
CA ILE A 216 5.68 -2.37 -2.27
C ILE A 216 6.09 -3.23 -1.07
N GLY A 217 7.40 -3.43 -0.90
CA GLY A 217 7.98 -4.19 0.22
C GLY A 217 8.51 -5.57 -0.18
N GLY A 218 8.95 -6.35 0.81
CA GLY A 218 9.68 -7.59 0.60
C GLY A 218 8.92 -8.65 -0.20
N ILE A 219 7.64 -8.92 0.15
CA ILE A 219 6.83 -9.94 -0.56
C ILE A 219 6.57 -9.56 -2.01
N PRO A 220 6.10 -8.35 -2.39
CA PRO A 220 5.97 -7.95 -3.79
C PRO A 220 7.29 -8.04 -4.57
N ASN A 221 8.42 -7.63 -3.97
CA ASN A 221 9.73 -7.75 -4.60
C ASN A 221 10.13 -9.23 -4.79
N ALA A 222 9.87 -10.09 -3.80
CA ALA A 222 10.11 -11.52 -3.90
C ALA A 222 9.26 -12.17 -5.01
N VAL A 223 8.00 -11.76 -5.17
CA VAL A 223 7.15 -12.21 -6.29
C VAL A 223 7.75 -11.77 -7.61
N CYS A 224 8.11 -10.50 -7.78
CA CYS A 224 8.73 -9.99 -9.01
C CYS A 224 10.00 -10.81 -9.38
N ALA A 225 10.83 -11.15 -8.40
CA ALA A 225 12.04 -11.94 -8.61
C ALA A 225 11.77 -13.36 -9.14
N GLN A 226 10.55 -13.88 -9.03
CA GLN A 226 10.13 -15.21 -9.49
C GLN A 226 9.33 -15.21 -10.79
N LEU A 227 9.17 -14.06 -11.47
CA LEU A 227 8.31 -13.96 -12.67
C LEU A 227 9.06 -13.98 -14.00
N TRP A 228 10.38 -14.16 -14.00
CA TRP A 228 11.21 -14.07 -15.22
C TRP A 228 10.89 -15.13 -16.30
N ASP A 229 10.28 -16.24 -15.92
CA ASP A 229 9.85 -17.29 -16.86
C ASP A 229 8.45 -17.04 -17.44
N LYS A 230 7.71 -16.04 -16.94
CA LYS A 230 6.35 -15.71 -17.40
C LYS A 230 6.35 -14.86 -18.66
N LYS A 231 5.23 -14.88 -19.36
CA LYS A 231 5.05 -14.19 -20.63
C LYS A 231 3.73 -13.42 -20.68
N ASP A 232 3.78 -12.29 -21.38
CA ASP A 232 2.60 -11.47 -21.69
C ASP A 232 1.80 -11.02 -20.44
N LEU A 233 2.47 -10.79 -19.30
CA LEU A 233 1.83 -10.29 -18.11
C LEU A 233 1.31 -8.85 -18.31
N GLY A 234 0.22 -8.52 -17.60
CA GLY A 234 -0.32 -7.18 -17.48
C GLY A 234 -0.09 -6.60 -16.09
N LEU A 235 -0.16 -5.29 -15.98
CA LEU A 235 -0.07 -4.57 -14.72
C LEU A 235 -1.18 -3.53 -14.60
N HIS A 236 -2.00 -3.67 -13.56
CA HIS A 236 -3.03 -2.72 -13.13
C HIS A 236 -3.00 -2.70 -11.61
N SER A 237 -2.40 -1.68 -11.02
CA SER A 237 -2.06 -1.66 -9.60
C SER A 237 -2.30 -0.29 -8.97
N GLU A 238 -2.68 -0.27 -7.71
CA GLU A 238 -2.77 0.95 -6.91
C GLU A 238 -1.46 1.72 -6.92
N LEU A 239 -0.40 1.03 -6.56
CA LEU A 239 0.96 1.55 -6.55
C LEU A 239 1.96 0.44 -6.89
N VAL A 240 3.16 0.83 -7.27
CA VAL A 240 4.29 -0.07 -7.52
C VAL A 240 5.59 0.53 -6.98
N GLY A 241 6.57 -0.35 -6.73
CA GLY A 241 7.95 0.00 -6.43
C GLY A 241 8.89 -0.39 -7.59
N ASP A 242 10.20 -0.30 -7.34
CA ASP A 242 11.25 -0.57 -8.34
C ASP A 242 11.23 -1.99 -8.92
N GLY A 243 10.72 -2.97 -8.16
CA GLY A 243 10.76 -4.38 -8.56
C GLY A 243 10.04 -4.71 -9.87
N VAL A 244 9.11 -3.87 -10.31
CA VAL A 244 8.41 -4.09 -11.59
C VAL A 244 9.16 -3.54 -12.80
N VAL A 245 10.09 -2.62 -12.62
CA VAL A 245 10.78 -1.92 -13.73
C VAL A 245 11.55 -2.91 -14.59
N ASP A 246 12.32 -3.80 -13.99
CA ASP A 246 13.09 -4.81 -14.74
C ASP A 246 12.21 -5.75 -15.56
N LEU A 247 11.05 -6.13 -15.04
CA LEU A 247 10.08 -6.98 -15.75
C LEU A 247 9.38 -6.25 -16.90
N LEU A 248 9.17 -4.93 -16.75
CA LEU A 248 8.65 -4.07 -17.81
C LEU A 248 9.68 -3.87 -18.93
N GLU A 249 10.93 -3.58 -18.59
CA GLU A 249 12.04 -3.41 -19.56
C GLU A 249 12.35 -4.71 -20.30
N ALA A 250 12.31 -5.85 -19.62
CA ALA A 250 12.51 -7.16 -20.22
C ALA A 250 11.30 -7.66 -21.06
N GLY A 251 10.16 -6.95 -21.03
CA GLY A 251 8.95 -7.32 -21.77
C GLY A 251 8.19 -8.51 -21.19
N VAL A 252 8.53 -8.95 -19.97
CA VAL A 252 7.75 -9.95 -19.20
C VAL A 252 6.37 -9.38 -18.90
N ILE A 253 6.32 -8.12 -18.48
CA ILE A 253 5.10 -7.31 -18.36
C ILE A 253 5.02 -6.41 -19.59
N ASN A 254 4.15 -6.73 -20.54
CA ASN A 254 3.95 -5.97 -21.76
C ASN A 254 2.50 -5.48 -21.97
N ASN A 255 1.62 -5.83 -21.07
CA ASN A 255 0.20 -5.42 -21.06
C ASN A 255 -0.61 -5.84 -22.29
N LYS A 256 -0.08 -6.70 -23.15
CA LYS A 256 -0.67 -7.10 -24.44
C LYS A 256 -2.00 -7.84 -24.25
N LYS A 257 -2.13 -8.63 -23.18
CA LYS A 257 -3.29 -9.47 -22.89
C LYS A 257 -4.36 -8.79 -22.04
N LYS A 258 -4.13 -7.56 -21.58
CA LYS A 258 -5.16 -6.82 -20.83
C LYS A 258 -6.37 -6.53 -21.71
N ASN A 259 -7.57 -6.73 -21.12
CA ASN A 259 -8.84 -6.36 -21.77
C ASN A 259 -9.11 -4.86 -21.64
N LYS A 260 -8.77 -4.30 -20.47
CA LYS A 260 -8.88 -2.87 -20.18
C LYS A 260 -7.51 -2.21 -20.28
N ASN A 261 -7.41 -1.11 -21.01
CA ASN A 261 -6.16 -0.39 -21.27
C ASN A 261 -5.02 -1.32 -21.79
N PRO A 262 -5.23 -2.04 -22.93
CA PRO A 262 -4.18 -2.89 -23.49
C PRO A 262 -2.92 -2.07 -23.80
N PHE A 263 -1.75 -2.69 -23.66
CA PHE A 263 -0.43 -2.07 -23.86
C PHE A 263 -0.11 -0.92 -22.91
N ARG A 264 -0.87 -0.75 -21.81
CA ARG A 264 -0.66 0.29 -20.80
C ARG A 264 -0.57 -0.31 -19.41
N THR A 265 0.46 0.06 -18.68
CA THR A 265 0.53 -0.08 -17.24
C THR A 265 -0.35 0.99 -16.59
N ILE A 266 -1.25 0.61 -15.72
CA ILE A 266 -2.18 1.53 -15.05
C ILE A 266 -1.86 1.59 -13.56
N LEU A 267 -1.62 2.80 -13.05
CA LEU A 267 -1.23 3.06 -11.67
C LEU A 267 -2.05 4.22 -11.07
N GLY A 268 -2.20 4.23 -9.74
CA GLY A 268 -2.64 5.40 -8.95
C GLY A 268 -1.45 6.21 -8.47
N ALA A 269 -0.40 5.52 -8.02
CA ALA A 269 0.83 6.13 -7.51
C ALA A 269 2.06 5.28 -7.85
N ALA A 270 3.24 5.89 -7.77
CA ALA A 270 4.54 5.26 -7.97
C ALA A 270 5.46 5.57 -6.77
N PHE A 271 5.84 4.53 -6.02
CA PHE A 271 6.65 4.65 -4.80
C PHE A 271 7.93 3.82 -4.94
N GLY A 272 8.98 4.42 -5.45
CA GLY A 272 10.26 3.76 -5.69
C GLY A 272 11.45 4.71 -5.50
N SER A 273 12.54 4.36 -6.15
CA SER A 273 13.74 5.18 -6.25
C SER A 273 13.74 5.99 -7.55
N GLU A 274 14.86 6.66 -7.79
CA GLU A 274 15.13 7.33 -9.07
C GLU A 274 14.94 6.39 -10.28
N LYS A 275 15.18 5.09 -10.12
CA LYS A 275 14.97 4.08 -11.17
C LYS A 275 13.53 4.06 -11.67
N LEU A 276 12.56 3.98 -10.76
CA LEU A 276 11.13 3.99 -11.12
C LEU A 276 10.74 5.35 -11.68
N ASN A 277 11.18 6.45 -11.04
CA ASN A 277 10.86 7.81 -11.48
C ASN A 277 11.35 8.07 -12.90
N ASN A 278 12.56 7.64 -13.26
CA ASN A 278 13.12 7.75 -14.61
C ASN A 278 12.32 6.90 -15.62
N TYR A 279 11.92 5.69 -15.22
CA TYR A 279 11.15 4.79 -16.10
C TYR A 279 9.77 5.37 -16.45
N ILE A 280 9.06 5.96 -15.48
CA ILE A 280 7.71 6.51 -15.72
C ILE A 280 7.73 7.92 -16.36
N ASN A 281 8.87 8.62 -16.29
CA ASN A 281 8.99 9.98 -16.82
C ASN A 281 8.86 10.01 -18.34
N ASN A 282 7.89 10.73 -18.86
CA ASN A 282 7.59 10.83 -20.29
C ASN A 282 7.41 9.48 -21.00
N ASN A 283 6.97 8.45 -20.27
CA ASN A 283 6.75 7.11 -20.82
C ASN A 283 5.26 6.86 -21.11
N PRO A 284 4.86 6.88 -22.42
CA PRO A 284 3.44 6.70 -22.79
C PRO A 284 2.90 5.28 -22.56
N SER A 285 3.75 4.31 -22.21
CA SER A 285 3.30 2.97 -21.84
C SER A 285 2.82 2.87 -20.40
N VAL A 286 3.02 3.92 -19.59
CA VAL A 286 2.60 4.02 -18.18
C VAL A 286 1.62 5.19 -18.03
N GLU A 287 0.46 4.91 -17.50
CA GLU A 287 -0.56 5.91 -17.23
C GLU A 287 -0.91 5.91 -15.74
N LEU A 288 -0.89 7.10 -15.14
CA LEU A 288 -1.38 7.32 -13.78
C LEU A 288 -2.78 7.94 -13.82
N HIS A 289 -3.66 7.42 -12.99
CA HIS A 289 -5.05 7.83 -12.96
C HIS A 289 -5.54 8.02 -11.51
N PRO A 290 -6.62 8.80 -11.30
CA PRO A 290 -7.27 8.92 -10.00
C PRO A 290 -7.70 7.56 -9.45
N ILE A 291 -7.65 7.42 -8.13
CA ILE A 291 -7.82 6.14 -7.46
C ILE A 291 -9.23 5.56 -7.58
N ASN A 292 -10.24 6.41 -7.74
CA ASN A 292 -11.62 5.98 -8.01
C ASN A 292 -11.79 5.29 -9.39
N TYR A 293 -10.77 5.38 -10.26
CA TYR A 293 -10.66 4.59 -11.49
C TYR A 293 -9.78 3.36 -11.26
N VAL A 294 -8.56 3.54 -10.75
CA VAL A 294 -7.56 2.47 -10.63
C VAL A 294 -8.05 1.37 -9.69
N ASN A 295 -8.55 1.76 -8.52
CA ASN A 295 -8.97 0.83 -7.46
C ASN A 295 -10.45 0.45 -7.55
N ASN A 296 -11.21 0.98 -8.50
CA ASN A 296 -12.62 0.62 -8.63
C ASN A 296 -12.77 -0.88 -8.95
N PRO A 297 -13.42 -1.68 -8.09
CA PRO A 297 -13.56 -3.12 -8.32
C PRO A 297 -14.17 -3.48 -9.66
N THR A 298 -15.07 -2.63 -10.19
CA THR A 298 -15.72 -2.86 -11.49
C THR A 298 -14.78 -2.58 -12.66
N VAL A 299 -13.81 -1.66 -12.51
CA VAL A 299 -12.76 -1.39 -13.50
C VAL A 299 -11.71 -2.50 -13.46
N ILE A 300 -11.26 -2.87 -12.26
CA ILE A 300 -10.30 -3.97 -12.04
C ILE A 300 -10.82 -5.27 -12.69
N ALA A 301 -12.09 -5.59 -12.46
CA ALA A 301 -12.76 -6.79 -12.97
C ALA A 301 -12.87 -6.87 -14.51
N GLN A 302 -12.68 -5.75 -15.22
CA GLN A 302 -12.67 -5.73 -16.69
C GLN A 302 -11.40 -6.36 -17.29
N ASN A 303 -10.35 -6.58 -16.50
CA ASN A 303 -9.21 -7.38 -16.90
C ASN A 303 -9.45 -8.84 -16.52
N ASP A 304 -9.50 -9.73 -17.50
CA ASP A 304 -9.56 -11.18 -17.26
C ASP A 304 -8.27 -11.64 -16.55
N ASN A 305 -8.36 -12.71 -15.79
CA ASN A 305 -7.25 -13.31 -15.03
C ASN A 305 -6.52 -12.31 -14.12
N MET A 306 -7.26 -11.41 -13.50
CA MET A 306 -6.70 -10.46 -12.52
C MET A 306 -6.19 -11.21 -11.29
N VAL A 307 -4.94 -11.00 -10.93
CA VAL A 307 -4.31 -11.56 -9.73
C VAL A 307 -3.96 -10.42 -8.80
N SER A 308 -4.60 -10.37 -7.65
CA SER A 308 -4.26 -9.40 -6.60
C SER A 308 -3.43 -10.06 -5.50
N ILE A 309 -2.33 -9.41 -5.08
CA ILE A 309 -1.44 -9.90 -4.03
C ILE A 309 -1.34 -8.83 -2.95
N ASN A 310 -1.88 -9.15 -1.78
CA ASN A 310 -1.92 -8.25 -0.62
C ASN A 310 -1.41 -8.98 0.62
N SER A 311 -1.06 -8.24 1.66
CA SER A 311 -0.60 -8.82 2.93
C SER A 311 -1.60 -8.57 4.06
N CYS A 312 -1.41 -9.24 5.20
CA CYS A 312 -2.22 -8.99 6.39
C CYS A 312 -1.37 -9.13 7.66
N LEU A 313 -1.92 -8.66 8.78
CA LEU A 313 -1.30 -8.80 10.10
C LEU A 313 -1.66 -10.15 10.73
N GLN A 314 -2.89 -10.61 10.57
CA GLN A 314 -3.37 -11.90 11.05
C GLN A 314 -4.58 -12.39 10.27
N ILE A 315 -4.80 -13.71 10.29
CA ILE A 315 -5.99 -14.40 9.75
C ILE A 315 -6.48 -15.44 10.75
N ASP A 316 -7.79 -15.54 10.96
CA ASP A 316 -8.35 -16.57 11.82
C ASP A 316 -8.65 -17.87 11.05
N LEU A 317 -8.98 -18.93 11.80
CA LEU A 317 -9.31 -20.24 11.21
C LEU A 317 -10.55 -20.24 10.31
N LEU A 318 -11.36 -19.21 10.32
CA LEU A 318 -12.48 -19.05 9.39
C LEU A 318 -12.12 -18.29 8.12
N GLY A 319 -10.93 -17.66 8.09
CA GLY A 319 -10.45 -16.86 6.98
C GLY A 319 -10.82 -15.39 7.08
N GLN A 320 -11.17 -14.86 8.26
CA GLN A 320 -11.29 -13.42 8.49
C GLN A 320 -9.89 -12.80 8.55
N VAL A 321 -9.67 -11.75 7.78
CA VAL A 321 -8.36 -11.09 7.63
C VAL A 321 -8.35 -9.74 8.33
N VAL A 322 -7.31 -9.51 9.12
CA VAL A 322 -7.01 -8.22 9.75
C VAL A 322 -5.70 -7.69 9.18
N SER A 323 -5.73 -6.48 8.63
CA SER A 323 -4.57 -5.85 7.99
C SER A 323 -4.23 -4.47 8.54
N ASP A 324 -5.20 -3.78 9.13
CA ASP A 324 -5.08 -2.37 9.47
C ASP A 324 -5.13 -2.04 10.98
N THR A 325 -5.45 -3.04 11.83
CA THR A 325 -5.51 -2.86 13.29
C THR A 325 -4.74 -3.94 14.06
N VAL A 326 -4.33 -3.63 15.29
CA VAL A 326 -3.80 -4.59 16.26
C VAL A 326 -4.51 -4.37 17.59
N GLY A 327 -5.52 -5.20 17.89
CA GLY A 327 -6.44 -4.94 18.97
C GLY A 327 -7.15 -3.60 18.76
N LEU A 328 -7.16 -2.76 19.77
CA LEU A 328 -7.77 -1.42 19.71
C LEU A 328 -6.95 -0.36 18.96
N ASN A 329 -5.74 -0.69 18.51
CA ASN A 329 -4.85 0.30 17.92
C ASN A 329 -4.93 0.26 16.40
N GLN A 330 -5.14 1.41 15.76
CA GLN A 330 -4.99 1.60 14.33
C GLN A 330 -3.52 1.45 13.94
N TYR A 331 -3.22 0.53 13.01
CA TYR A 331 -1.86 0.21 12.58
C TYR A 331 -1.53 0.75 11.19
N SER A 332 -2.48 0.68 10.26
CA SER A 332 -2.40 1.22 8.91
C SER A 332 -3.78 1.70 8.46
N ALA A 333 -4.19 1.40 7.25
CA ALA A 333 -5.56 1.51 6.76
C ALA A 333 -5.87 0.32 5.86
N VAL A 334 -7.10 0.22 5.41
CA VAL A 334 -7.50 -0.82 4.43
C VAL A 334 -6.73 -0.65 3.12
N GLY A 335 -6.39 0.61 2.73
CA GLY A 335 -5.80 0.90 1.43
C GLY A 335 -6.66 0.32 0.30
N GLY A 336 -6.04 -0.18 -0.74
CA GLY A 336 -6.74 -0.83 -1.85
C GLY A 336 -6.89 -2.35 -1.71
N GLN A 337 -6.55 -2.94 -0.56
CA GLN A 337 -6.60 -4.40 -0.39
C GLN A 337 -7.98 -4.96 -0.74
N VAL A 338 -9.05 -4.43 -0.15
CA VAL A 338 -10.42 -4.92 -0.37
C VAL A 338 -10.88 -4.61 -1.79
N ASP A 339 -10.48 -3.47 -2.33
CA ASP A 339 -10.81 -3.06 -3.71
C ASP A 339 -10.30 -4.10 -4.71
N PHE A 340 -9.01 -4.45 -4.61
CA PHE A 340 -8.37 -5.42 -5.50
C PHE A 340 -8.79 -6.86 -5.22
N VAL A 341 -9.01 -7.25 -3.97
CA VAL A 341 -9.56 -8.57 -3.62
C VAL A 341 -10.93 -8.77 -4.26
N ARG A 342 -11.81 -7.79 -4.19
CA ARG A 342 -13.14 -7.82 -4.82
C ARG A 342 -13.03 -7.77 -6.34
N GLY A 343 -12.25 -6.84 -6.88
CA GLY A 343 -12.04 -6.73 -8.33
C GLY A 343 -11.48 -8.02 -8.94
N ALA A 344 -10.46 -8.62 -8.34
CA ALA A 344 -9.91 -9.90 -8.77
C ALA A 344 -10.91 -11.07 -8.62
N THR A 345 -11.75 -11.04 -7.59
CA THR A 345 -12.79 -12.06 -7.40
C THR A 345 -13.90 -11.95 -8.45
N MET A 346 -14.23 -10.74 -8.90
CA MET A 346 -15.22 -10.47 -9.96
C MET A 346 -14.65 -10.72 -11.37
N SER A 347 -13.34 -10.64 -11.53
CA SER A 347 -12.65 -10.87 -12.79
C SER A 347 -12.81 -12.31 -13.26
N LYS A 348 -13.07 -12.51 -14.54
CA LYS A 348 -13.14 -13.85 -15.15
C LYS A 348 -11.76 -14.54 -15.08
N GLY A 349 -11.68 -15.66 -14.37
CA GLY A 349 -10.43 -16.37 -14.11
C GLY A 349 -9.52 -15.68 -13.09
N GLY A 350 -9.99 -14.58 -12.47
CA GLY A 350 -9.24 -13.85 -11.47
C GLY A 350 -9.13 -14.55 -10.13
N ARG A 351 -8.18 -14.13 -9.32
CA ARG A 351 -7.90 -14.70 -8.00
C ARG A 351 -7.20 -13.71 -7.08
N SER A 352 -7.60 -13.72 -5.82
CA SER A 352 -6.96 -12.90 -4.77
C SER A 352 -6.07 -13.77 -3.89
N ILE A 353 -4.90 -13.24 -3.55
CA ILE A 353 -3.89 -13.88 -2.72
C ILE A 353 -3.62 -12.95 -1.52
N ILE A 354 -3.76 -13.50 -0.31
CA ILE A 354 -3.30 -12.89 0.93
C ILE A 354 -1.99 -13.58 1.30
N ALA A 355 -0.87 -12.89 1.20
CA ALA A 355 0.46 -13.42 1.41
C ALA A 355 1.11 -12.80 2.66
N MET A 356 1.61 -13.64 3.57
CA MET A 356 2.21 -13.16 4.82
C MET A 356 3.20 -14.19 5.37
N PRO A 357 4.25 -13.78 6.09
CA PRO A 357 5.00 -14.69 6.95
C PRO A 357 4.05 -15.34 7.98
N SER A 358 4.22 -16.63 8.25
CA SER A 358 3.35 -17.35 9.21
C SER A 358 3.46 -16.82 10.64
N THR A 359 4.54 -16.10 10.95
CA THR A 359 4.83 -15.55 12.27
C THR A 359 5.20 -14.07 12.25
N ALA A 360 5.14 -13.46 13.42
CA ALA A 360 5.63 -12.10 13.68
C ALA A 360 6.57 -12.09 14.90
N LYS A 361 7.21 -10.92 15.16
CA LYS A 361 8.11 -10.68 16.30
C LYS A 361 9.18 -11.79 16.44
N LYS A 362 9.90 -12.06 15.34
CA LYS A 362 10.97 -13.08 15.31
C LYS A 362 10.49 -14.47 15.72
N GLY A 363 9.34 -14.90 15.20
CA GLY A 363 8.77 -16.23 15.44
C GLY A 363 7.98 -16.38 16.76
N LEU A 364 7.81 -15.31 17.53
CA LEU A 364 7.12 -15.39 18.84
C LEU A 364 5.61 -15.45 18.74
N ILE A 365 5.02 -14.90 17.67
CA ILE A 365 3.57 -14.75 17.51
C ILE A 365 3.15 -15.38 16.19
N SER A 366 2.11 -16.24 16.22
CA SER A 366 1.47 -16.76 15.01
C SER A 366 0.61 -15.68 14.35
N ARG A 367 0.66 -15.58 13.01
CA ARG A 367 -0.28 -14.75 12.24
C ARG A 367 -1.53 -15.52 11.81
N ILE A 368 -1.51 -16.85 11.88
CA ILE A 368 -2.71 -17.68 11.77
C ILE A 368 -3.19 -17.97 13.19
N VAL A 369 -4.40 -17.54 13.52
CA VAL A 369 -4.93 -17.52 14.89
C VAL A 369 -6.29 -18.22 14.96
N PRO A 370 -6.70 -18.77 16.12
CA PRO A 370 -8.04 -19.37 16.26
C PRO A 370 -9.17 -18.37 16.07
N LEU A 371 -9.00 -17.19 16.63
CA LEU A 371 -9.88 -16.03 16.57
C LEU A 371 -9.00 -14.79 16.38
N ILE A 372 -9.50 -13.80 15.63
CA ILE A 372 -8.82 -12.51 15.53
C ILE A 372 -8.66 -11.88 16.92
N THR A 373 -7.59 -11.12 17.11
CA THR A 373 -7.33 -10.39 18.35
C THR A 373 -8.52 -9.50 18.68
N GLU A 374 -9.00 -9.58 19.92
CA GLU A 374 -10.12 -8.78 20.42
C GLU A 374 -9.89 -7.29 20.17
N GLY A 375 -10.93 -6.60 19.68
CA GLY A 375 -10.90 -5.18 19.30
C GLY A 375 -10.34 -4.90 17.90
N SER A 376 -9.79 -5.91 17.20
CA SER A 376 -9.31 -5.71 15.82
C SER A 376 -10.46 -5.63 14.82
N ALA A 377 -10.33 -4.75 13.83
CA ALA A 377 -11.25 -4.65 12.71
C ALA A 377 -11.00 -5.77 11.68
N VAL A 378 -12.06 -6.36 11.15
CA VAL A 378 -11.97 -7.28 10.00
C VAL A 378 -11.79 -6.44 8.73
N THR A 379 -10.58 -6.40 8.21
CA THR A 379 -10.26 -5.65 7.00
C THR A 379 -10.85 -6.32 5.76
N THR A 380 -10.61 -7.62 5.59
CA THR A 380 -11.20 -8.39 4.48
C THR A 380 -12.08 -9.51 5.07
N PRO A 381 -13.40 -9.49 4.78
CA PRO A 381 -14.29 -10.51 5.28
C PRO A 381 -13.98 -11.88 4.65
N ARG A 382 -14.19 -12.95 5.42
CA ARG A 382 -13.88 -14.33 5.03
C ARG A 382 -14.48 -14.77 3.67
N ASN A 383 -15.56 -14.12 3.23
CA ASN A 383 -16.23 -14.45 1.98
C ASN A 383 -15.44 -14.00 0.74
N ASP A 384 -14.61 -12.97 0.88
CA ASP A 384 -13.81 -12.38 -0.19
C ASP A 384 -12.42 -13.04 -0.31
N VAL A 385 -11.96 -13.78 0.72
CA VAL A 385 -10.64 -14.42 0.74
C VAL A 385 -10.61 -15.68 -0.12
N ASN A 386 -9.70 -15.73 -1.10
CA ASN A 386 -9.53 -16.88 -2.00
C ASN A 386 -8.32 -17.73 -1.63
N TYR A 387 -7.11 -17.22 -1.81
CA TYR A 387 -5.86 -17.91 -1.44
C TYR A 387 -5.18 -17.20 -0.28
N VAL A 388 -4.57 -18.01 0.60
CA VAL A 388 -3.65 -17.55 1.64
C VAL A 388 -2.33 -18.26 1.44
N VAL A 389 -1.24 -17.50 1.47
CA VAL A 389 0.12 -18.00 1.22
C VAL A 389 1.03 -17.63 2.39
N THR A 390 1.76 -18.62 2.89
CA THR A 390 2.86 -18.43 3.82
C THR A 390 4.11 -19.13 3.28
N GLU A 391 5.23 -19.07 3.97
CA GLU A 391 6.44 -19.84 3.67
C GLU A 391 6.25 -21.36 3.77
N TYR A 392 5.14 -21.81 4.34
CA TYR A 392 4.78 -23.25 4.46
C TYR A 392 3.81 -23.73 3.39
N GLY A 393 3.40 -22.87 2.44
CA GLY A 393 2.57 -23.29 1.32
C GLY A 393 1.35 -22.43 1.06
N ILE A 394 0.37 -23.01 0.37
CA ILE A 394 -0.83 -22.37 -0.16
C ILE A 394 -2.07 -23.00 0.46
N ALA A 395 -2.96 -22.17 1.01
CA ALA A 395 -4.31 -22.55 1.43
C ALA A 395 -5.35 -21.90 0.51
N GLN A 396 -6.05 -22.69 -0.28
CA GLN A 396 -7.23 -22.23 -1.00
C GLN A 396 -8.44 -22.26 -0.08
N LEU A 397 -9.15 -21.14 0.09
CA LEU A 397 -10.30 -21.04 1.00
C LEU A 397 -11.63 -20.91 0.26
N LYS A 398 -11.65 -20.29 -0.92
CA LYS A 398 -12.89 -20.13 -1.69
C LYS A 398 -13.49 -21.47 -2.09
N GLY A 399 -14.80 -21.62 -1.88
CA GLY A 399 -15.52 -22.87 -2.15
C GLY A 399 -15.42 -23.94 -1.06
N LYS A 400 -14.64 -23.70 0.01
CA LYS A 400 -14.48 -24.64 1.12
C LYS A 400 -15.42 -24.36 2.29
N THR A 401 -15.84 -25.41 2.96
CA THR A 401 -16.55 -25.36 4.24
C THR A 401 -15.67 -24.76 5.34
N LEU A 402 -16.27 -24.30 6.45
CA LEU A 402 -15.51 -23.73 7.57
C LEU A 402 -14.46 -24.70 8.14
N LYS A 403 -14.81 -26.00 8.20
CA LYS A 403 -13.88 -27.05 8.64
C LYS A 403 -12.70 -27.20 7.69
N GLU A 404 -12.95 -27.26 6.40
CA GLU A 404 -11.90 -27.37 5.37
C GLU A 404 -11.01 -26.14 5.31
N ARG A 405 -11.56 -24.93 5.50
CA ARG A 405 -10.79 -23.68 5.62
C ARG A 405 -9.81 -23.77 6.79
N ALA A 406 -10.32 -24.14 7.98
CA ALA A 406 -9.48 -24.26 9.18
C ALA A 406 -8.36 -25.28 8.98
N LYS A 407 -8.66 -26.47 8.42
CA LYS A 407 -7.66 -27.50 8.10
C LYS A 407 -6.59 -26.97 7.14
N ALA A 408 -7.00 -26.26 6.09
CA ALA A 408 -6.08 -25.69 5.11
C ALA A 408 -5.15 -24.63 5.73
N LEU A 409 -5.68 -23.76 6.59
CA LEU A 409 -4.91 -22.74 7.29
C LEU A 409 -3.95 -23.33 8.33
N ILE A 410 -4.36 -24.38 9.05
CA ILE A 410 -3.46 -25.07 9.99
C ILE A 410 -2.25 -25.67 9.26
N LYS A 411 -2.45 -26.24 8.05
CA LYS A 411 -1.35 -26.82 7.26
C LYS A 411 -0.27 -25.81 6.86
N ILE A 412 -0.64 -24.57 6.64
CA ILE A 412 0.31 -23.50 6.27
C ILE A 412 0.73 -22.62 7.46
N ALA A 413 0.28 -22.91 8.67
CA ALA A 413 0.77 -22.26 9.88
C ALA A 413 2.18 -22.76 10.22
N HIS A 414 2.93 -21.93 10.95
CA HIS A 414 4.24 -22.33 11.45
C HIS A 414 4.12 -23.60 12.33
N PRO A 415 4.97 -24.64 12.14
CA PRO A 415 4.86 -25.93 12.82
C PRO A 415 4.71 -25.84 14.34
N LYS A 416 5.43 -24.92 14.97
CA LYS A 416 5.38 -24.64 16.41
C LYS A 416 3.98 -24.32 16.94
N PHE A 417 3.10 -23.69 16.12
CA PHE A 417 1.77 -23.25 16.54
C PHE A 417 0.66 -24.21 16.11
N ARG A 418 0.94 -25.17 15.22
CA ARG A 418 -0.07 -26.13 14.74
C ARG A 418 -0.73 -26.94 15.84
N PRO A 419 -0.01 -27.48 16.88
CA PRO A 419 -0.66 -28.21 17.97
C PRO A 419 -1.73 -27.38 18.70
N TYR A 420 -1.47 -26.10 18.94
CA TYR A 420 -2.44 -25.19 19.55
C TYR A 420 -3.65 -24.96 18.63
N LEU A 421 -3.41 -24.70 17.34
CA LEU A 421 -4.49 -24.49 16.36
C LEU A 421 -5.37 -25.75 16.19
N ILE A 422 -4.78 -26.95 16.26
CA ILE A 422 -5.49 -28.22 16.23
C ILE A 422 -6.40 -28.37 17.46
N LEU A 423 -5.92 -28.00 18.65
CA LEU A 423 -6.72 -28.03 19.87
C LEU A 423 -7.93 -27.07 19.76
N GLU A 424 -7.72 -25.87 19.25
CA GLU A 424 -8.79 -24.89 19.05
C GLU A 424 -9.78 -25.32 17.95
N TYR A 425 -9.30 -25.99 16.90
CA TYR A 425 -10.16 -26.63 15.90
C TYR A 425 -11.09 -27.67 16.55
N LYS A 426 -10.53 -28.61 17.38
CA LYS A 426 -11.30 -29.63 18.09
C LYS A 426 -12.37 -29.02 18.99
N LYS A 427 -12.02 -27.99 19.75
CA LYS A 427 -13.00 -27.28 20.60
C LYS A 427 -14.15 -26.69 19.77
N ARG A 428 -13.84 -26.13 18.60
CA ARG A 428 -14.81 -25.47 17.75
C ARG A 428 -15.74 -26.42 16.98
N PHE A 429 -15.18 -27.50 16.44
CA PHE A 429 -15.89 -28.38 15.51
C PHE A 429 -16.24 -29.74 16.08
N ASN A 430 -15.77 -30.05 17.28
CA ASN A 430 -15.97 -31.34 17.98
C ASN A 430 -15.55 -32.54 17.13
N GLU A 431 -14.44 -32.44 16.40
CA GLU A 431 -13.85 -33.51 15.60
C GLU A 431 -12.33 -33.35 15.47
N GLU A 432 -11.64 -34.41 15.05
CA GLU A 432 -10.22 -34.37 14.70
C GLU A 432 -10.05 -33.69 13.31
N PRO A 433 -9.11 -32.72 13.16
CA PRO A 433 -8.89 -32.06 11.87
C PRO A 433 -8.24 -32.97 10.83
N PHE A 434 -7.41 -33.89 11.25
CA PHE A 434 -6.54 -34.70 10.40
C PHE A 434 -6.65 -36.19 10.70
N THR A 435 -6.39 -37.04 9.69
CA THR A 435 -6.22 -38.48 9.85
C THR A 435 -4.96 -38.78 10.66
N SER A 436 -4.85 -40.01 11.18
CA SER A 436 -3.64 -40.45 11.93
C SER A 436 -2.36 -40.27 11.10
N LYS A 437 -2.41 -40.48 9.78
CA LYS A 437 -1.28 -40.27 8.87
C LYS A 437 -0.89 -38.79 8.80
N GLU A 438 -1.87 -37.91 8.51
CA GLU A 438 -1.64 -36.47 8.45
C GLU A 438 -1.17 -35.88 9.78
N MET A 439 -1.66 -36.40 10.92
CA MET A 439 -1.16 -36.05 12.25
C MET A 439 0.30 -36.45 12.44
N SER A 440 0.70 -37.62 11.96
CA SER A 440 2.09 -38.05 12.02
C SER A 440 3.00 -37.15 11.17
N GLU A 441 2.56 -36.73 10.01
CA GLU A 441 3.27 -35.76 9.16
C GLU A 441 3.44 -34.41 9.88
N GLN A 442 2.38 -33.86 10.49
CA GLN A 442 2.46 -32.61 11.26
C GLN A 442 3.40 -32.67 12.46
N ILE A 443 3.43 -33.85 13.14
CA ILE A 443 4.38 -34.09 14.24
C ILE A 443 5.81 -34.25 13.71
N GLY A 444 5.99 -34.84 12.54
CA GLY A 444 7.28 -34.91 11.84
C GLY A 444 7.89 -33.55 11.60
N GLU A 445 7.15 -32.66 10.94
CA GLU A 445 7.57 -31.28 10.67
C GLU A 445 7.89 -30.47 11.95
N LEU A 446 7.12 -30.68 13.03
CA LEU A 446 7.41 -30.06 14.33
C LEU A 446 8.73 -30.57 14.93
N LYS A 447 9.02 -31.90 14.81
CA LYS A 447 10.28 -32.48 15.32
C LYS A 447 11.47 -31.95 14.52
N GLU A 448 11.36 -31.85 13.20
CA GLU A 448 12.38 -31.28 12.32
C GLU A 448 12.67 -29.82 12.72
N TYR A 449 11.64 -28.99 12.85
CA TYR A 449 11.80 -27.62 13.35
C TYR A 449 12.50 -27.53 14.71
N ILE A 450 12.17 -28.40 15.65
CA ILE A 450 12.81 -28.43 16.97
C ILE A 450 14.28 -28.89 16.86
N SER A 451 14.60 -29.82 15.97
CA SER A 451 15.97 -30.25 15.70
C SER A 451 16.82 -29.14 15.17
N ASP A 452 16.34 -28.47 14.10
CA ASP A 452 17.05 -27.37 13.43
C ASP A 452 17.28 -26.18 14.39
N THR A 453 16.27 -25.88 15.23
CA THR A 453 16.38 -24.83 16.24
C THR A 453 17.41 -25.13 17.31
N LYS A 454 17.50 -26.44 17.76
CA LYS A 454 18.51 -26.88 18.74
C LYS A 454 19.93 -26.81 18.16
N ASP A 455 20.09 -27.17 16.91
CA ASP A 455 21.38 -27.12 16.23
C ASP A 455 21.82 -25.70 15.99
N SER A 456 20.92 -24.82 15.57
CA SER A 456 21.19 -23.36 15.45
C SER A 456 21.59 -22.72 16.78
N ILE A 457 21.00 -23.13 17.90
CA ILE A 457 21.38 -22.65 19.24
C ILE A 457 22.77 -23.16 19.61
N LYS A 458 23.09 -24.44 19.34
CA LYS A 458 24.43 -25.01 19.59
C LYS A 458 25.51 -24.29 18.76
N ASP A 459 25.25 -24.04 17.48
CA ASP A 459 26.19 -23.36 16.58
C ASP A 459 26.38 -21.90 17.00
N GLY A 460 25.32 -21.21 17.42
CA GLY A 460 25.40 -19.85 17.99
C GLY A 460 26.21 -19.80 19.27
N VAL A 461 26.03 -20.74 20.18
CA VAL A 461 26.79 -20.86 21.42
C VAL A 461 28.25 -21.20 21.13
N ALA A 462 28.52 -22.13 20.21
CA ALA A 462 29.88 -22.48 19.78
C ALA A 462 30.64 -21.27 19.19
N SER A 463 29.95 -20.47 18.35
CA SER A 463 30.49 -19.22 17.78
C SER A 463 30.81 -18.18 18.85
N ILE A 464 29.96 -18.02 19.86
CA ILE A 464 30.21 -17.11 20.99
C ILE A 464 31.39 -17.58 21.82
N ILE A 465 31.49 -18.89 22.12
CA ILE A 465 32.62 -19.47 22.88
C ILE A 465 33.92 -19.32 22.11
N SER A 466 33.93 -19.47 20.80
CA SER A 466 35.10 -19.23 19.96
C SER A 466 35.59 -17.79 20.05
N LYS A 467 34.66 -16.81 19.97
CA LYS A 467 34.97 -15.39 20.10
C LYS A 467 35.43 -14.93 21.49
N ILE A 468 35.15 -15.69 22.53
CA ILE A 468 35.61 -15.42 23.90
C ILE A 468 37.01 -15.98 24.11
N LYS A 469 37.44 -16.96 23.29
CA LYS A 469 38.77 -17.58 23.37
C LYS A 469 39.85 -16.94 22.49
N GLU A 470 39.45 -16.07 21.58
CA GLU A 470 40.30 -15.13 20.84
C GLU A 470 40.45 -13.80 21.61
#